data_7e0ad4f85d34850167e8ee474f45cd6a
#
_entry.id   7e0ad4f85d34850167e8ee474f45cd6a
#
_cell.length_a   1.000
_cell.length_b   1.000
_cell.length_c   1.000
_cell.angle_alpha   90.00
_cell.angle_beta   90.00
_cell.angle_gamma   90.00
#
_symmetry.space_group_name_H-M   'P 1'
#
loop_
_entity.id
_entity.type
_entity.pdbx_description
1 polymer ?
#
loop_
_entity_poly.entity_id
_entity_poly.type
_entity_poly.pdbx_seq_one_letter_code
_entity_poly.pdbx_strand_id
1 'polypeptide(L)'
;MRLLIAGGSSFVGRAITWSAIHAGHDVTIINRGVTPVDFPDSVTRLVGDRHGDLSALNGVSFDATIDTIAYRPSDVRALAAALAGRGGHHVQISSISAYEEPSTAGATENTTRTYPEGSVDEDAAITGDTYGPLKAACEYEAARQFGDSLSIVRPTYVIGAHDKTLRFPYWVARIARGGRVAVPTPTSVALQWIDARDLADFTVSVAQRRLSGAWHTASAPLAFGEVLSEIVRVVNPSAELVEVDATRVPEGTFPLWAGPEGSPILEMDSSAALAEGLVVRELSDSIRDTQTWVQAQPWAPHWLSESDEAALLA
;
A
#
# COMPACT_ATOMS: atom_id res chain seq x y z
N MET A 1 -18.89 -15.48 -2.61
CA MET A 1 -17.79 -16.46 -2.78
C MET A 1 -17.01 -16.58 -1.49
N ARG A 2 -16.28 -17.69 -1.29
CA ARG A 2 -15.42 -17.91 -0.13
C ARG A 2 -14.05 -17.28 -0.42
N LEU A 3 -13.68 -16.26 0.34
CA LEU A 3 -12.41 -15.56 0.18
C LEU A 3 -11.48 -15.85 1.36
N LEU A 4 -10.23 -16.21 1.06
CA LEU A 4 -9.14 -16.19 2.03
C LEU A 4 -8.35 -14.89 1.89
N ILE A 5 -8.09 -14.20 3.00
CA ILE A 5 -7.22 -13.03 3.05
C ILE A 5 -6.05 -13.34 3.99
N ALA A 6 -4.87 -13.54 3.45
CA ALA A 6 -3.65 -13.68 4.24
C ALA A 6 -3.17 -12.29 4.67
N GLY A 7 -3.14 -12.04 6.00
CA GLY A 7 -2.75 -10.74 6.57
C GLY A 7 -3.89 -9.77 6.89
N GLY A 8 -5.14 -10.09 6.67
CA GLY A 8 -6.34 -9.25 6.68
C GLY A 8 -6.63 -8.33 7.88
N SER A 9 -5.72 -8.18 8.85
CA SER A 9 -5.98 -7.46 10.11
C SER A 9 -5.37 -6.06 10.21
N SER A 10 -4.59 -5.62 9.24
CA SER A 10 -3.83 -4.38 9.33
C SER A 10 -3.85 -3.60 8.01
N PHE A 11 -4.00 -2.29 8.09
CA PHE A 11 -3.97 -1.32 6.98
C PHE A 11 -4.61 -1.86 5.68
N VAL A 12 -3.81 -2.11 4.63
CA VAL A 12 -4.32 -2.63 3.34
C VAL A 12 -5.15 -3.91 3.53
N GLY A 13 -4.64 -4.88 4.27
CA GLY A 13 -5.37 -6.14 4.52
C GLY A 13 -6.68 -5.91 5.26
N ARG A 14 -6.71 -4.96 6.23
CA ARG A 14 -7.93 -4.55 6.92
C ARG A 14 -8.95 -3.93 5.95
N ALA A 15 -8.50 -3.03 5.08
CA ALA A 15 -9.38 -2.42 4.09
C ALA A 15 -9.97 -3.47 3.14
N ILE A 16 -9.14 -4.42 2.65
CA ILE A 16 -9.58 -5.52 1.80
C ILE A 16 -10.60 -6.41 2.53
N THR A 17 -10.37 -6.69 3.81
CA THR A 17 -11.33 -7.48 4.61
C THR A 17 -12.69 -6.78 4.70
N TRP A 18 -12.72 -5.48 5.00
CA TRP A 18 -13.96 -4.72 5.04
C TRP A 18 -14.64 -4.62 3.67
N SER A 19 -13.88 -4.39 2.59
CA SER A 19 -14.43 -4.38 1.23
C SER A 19 -15.07 -5.73 0.88
N ALA A 20 -14.42 -6.84 1.19
CA ALA A 20 -14.95 -8.18 0.96
C ALA A 20 -16.23 -8.45 1.77
N ILE A 21 -16.31 -7.98 3.03
CA ILE A 21 -17.52 -8.07 3.88
C ILE A 21 -18.67 -7.28 3.25
N HIS A 22 -18.41 -6.02 2.85
CA HIS A 22 -19.43 -5.16 2.26
C HIS A 22 -19.93 -5.69 0.90
N ALA A 23 -19.06 -6.37 0.15
CA ALA A 23 -19.44 -7.07 -1.08
C ALA A 23 -20.23 -8.38 -0.84
N GLY A 24 -20.49 -8.76 0.43
CA GLY A 24 -21.29 -9.94 0.78
C GLY A 24 -20.55 -11.27 0.60
N HIS A 25 -19.22 -11.27 0.69
CA HIS A 25 -18.43 -12.50 0.58
C HIS A 25 -18.36 -13.24 1.93
N ASP A 26 -18.16 -14.57 1.88
CA ASP A 26 -17.80 -15.40 3.03
C ASP A 26 -16.27 -15.24 3.25
N VAL A 27 -15.91 -14.48 4.27
CA VAL A 27 -14.55 -14.02 4.49
C VAL A 27 -13.85 -14.83 5.56
N THR A 28 -12.72 -15.40 5.20
CA THR A 28 -11.76 -16.01 6.13
C THR A 28 -10.47 -15.17 6.11
N ILE A 29 -9.99 -14.77 7.28
CA ILE A 29 -8.64 -14.18 7.42
C ILE A 29 -7.70 -15.17 8.08
N ILE A 30 -6.44 -15.18 7.67
CA ILE A 30 -5.37 -15.91 8.37
C ILE A 30 -4.23 -14.96 8.74
N ASN A 31 -3.84 -14.97 9.99
CA ASN A 31 -2.77 -14.17 10.54
C ASN A 31 -2.29 -14.76 11.88
N ARG A 32 -1.27 -14.17 12.50
CA ARG A 32 -0.69 -14.63 13.77
C ARG A 32 -1.56 -14.37 15.00
N GLY A 33 -2.75 -13.76 14.87
CA GLY A 33 -3.65 -13.44 15.96
C GLY A 33 -3.21 -12.29 16.89
N VAL A 34 -2.14 -11.58 16.57
CA VAL A 34 -1.53 -10.54 17.44
C VAL A 34 -2.25 -9.19 17.33
N THR A 35 -2.75 -8.85 16.14
CA THR A 35 -3.40 -7.55 15.91
C THR A 35 -4.88 -7.66 16.24
N PRO A 36 -5.40 -6.85 17.19
CA PRO A 36 -6.84 -6.78 17.44
C PRO A 36 -7.60 -6.34 16.20
N VAL A 37 -8.77 -6.92 15.99
CA VAL A 37 -9.67 -6.57 14.89
C VAL A 37 -11.10 -6.46 15.39
N ASP A 38 -11.86 -5.56 14.81
CA ASP A 38 -13.27 -5.25 15.12
C ASP A 38 -14.23 -5.73 14.02
N PHE A 39 -13.85 -6.80 13.29
CA PHE A 39 -14.71 -7.39 12.28
C PHE A 39 -15.90 -8.10 12.90
N PRO A 40 -17.05 -8.18 12.18
CA PRO A 40 -18.21 -8.95 12.59
C PRO A 40 -17.87 -10.43 12.86
N ASP A 41 -18.69 -11.08 13.68
CA ASP A 41 -18.53 -12.51 14.01
C ASP A 41 -18.69 -13.44 12.78
N SER A 42 -19.25 -12.92 11.68
CA SER A 42 -19.33 -13.63 10.40
C SER A 42 -17.97 -13.85 9.72
N VAL A 43 -16.94 -13.12 10.13
CA VAL A 43 -15.58 -13.31 9.61
C VAL A 43 -14.90 -14.47 10.33
N THR A 44 -14.58 -15.53 9.59
CA THR A 44 -13.78 -16.64 10.12
C THR A 44 -12.33 -16.18 10.34
N ARG A 45 -11.82 -16.39 11.55
CA ARG A 45 -10.46 -15.98 11.94
C ARG A 45 -9.61 -17.22 12.22
N LEU A 46 -8.67 -17.48 11.33
CA LEU A 46 -7.69 -18.55 11.50
C LEU A 46 -6.39 -17.97 12.05
N VAL A 47 -5.82 -18.63 13.03
CA VAL A 47 -4.48 -18.31 13.53
C VAL A 47 -3.47 -19.22 12.83
N GLY A 48 -2.47 -18.61 12.21
CA GLY A 48 -1.40 -19.32 11.52
C GLY A 48 -0.22 -18.41 11.25
N ASP A 49 0.96 -19.02 11.17
CA ASP A 49 2.20 -18.32 10.83
C ASP A 49 2.81 -18.97 9.59
N ARG A 50 3.04 -18.22 8.51
CA ARG A 50 3.62 -18.73 7.27
C ARG A 50 5.07 -19.19 7.41
N HIS A 51 5.78 -18.70 8.44
CA HIS A 51 7.13 -19.19 8.79
C HIS A 51 7.10 -20.35 9.80
N GLY A 52 5.92 -20.84 10.17
CA GLY A 52 5.71 -21.91 11.11
C GLY A 52 4.58 -22.83 10.70
N ASP A 53 3.39 -22.65 11.27
CA ASP A 53 2.24 -23.54 11.10
C ASP A 53 1.08 -22.84 10.36
N LEU A 54 0.68 -23.41 9.22
CA LEU A 54 -0.51 -23.04 8.44
C LEU A 54 -1.54 -24.18 8.39
N SER A 55 -1.47 -25.15 9.30
CA SER A 55 -2.37 -26.32 9.34
C SER A 55 -3.85 -25.94 9.48
N ALA A 56 -4.15 -24.75 10.00
CA ALA A 56 -5.51 -24.22 10.05
C ALA A 56 -6.17 -24.09 8.65
N LEU A 57 -5.40 -24.10 7.55
CA LEU A 57 -5.90 -24.13 6.18
C LEU A 57 -6.16 -25.55 5.64
N ASN A 58 -5.80 -26.61 6.40
CA ASN A 58 -5.93 -27.97 5.92
C ASN A 58 -7.39 -28.35 5.68
N GLY A 59 -7.66 -28.86 4.49
CA GLY A 59 -9.01 -29.30 4.10
C GLY A 59 -9.98 -28.17 3.77
N VAL A 60 -9.61 -26.90 3.96
CA VAL A 60 -10.44 -25.75 3.59
C VAL A 60 -10.20 -25.38 2.14
N SER A 61 -11.26 -25.04 1.41
CA SER A 61 -11.19 -24.56 0.00
C SER A 61 -11.77 -23.19 -0.15
N PHE A 62 -11.15 -22.38 -1.01
CA PHE A 62 -11.56 -21.01 -1.29
C PHE A 62 -11.79 -20.81 -2.78
N ASP A 63 -12.63 -19.85 -3.14
CA ASP A 63 -12.87 -19.46 -4.53
C ASP A 63 -11.77 -18.50 -5.02
N ALA A 64 -11.22 -17.70 -4.09
CA ALA A 64 -10.02 -16.89 -4.31
C ALA A 64 -9.24 -16.66 -3.01
N THR A 65 -7.95 -16.36 -3.16
CA THR A 65 -7.02 -16.03 -2.08
C THR A 65 -6.36 -14.69 -2.38
N ILE A 66 -6.40 -13.76 -1.41
CA ILE A 66 -5.71 -12.47 -1.50
C ILE A 66 -4.56 -12.48 -0.50
N ASP A 67 -3.32 -12.33 -0.99
CA ASP A 67 -2.11 -12.29 -0.14
C ASP A 67 -1.59 -10.87 0.00
N THR A 68 -1.70 -10.31 1.19
CA THR A 68 -1.27 -8.94 1.52
C THR A 68 0.07 -8.88 2.24
N ILE A 69 0.67 -10.01 2.57
CA ILE A 69 1.85 -10.10 3.44
C ILE A 69 2.98 -10.97 2.89
N ALA A 70 3.05 -11.19 1.58
CA ALA A 70 4.21 -11.82 0.95
C ALA A 70 5.32 -10.76 0.76
N TYR A 71 6.42 -10.95 1.48
CA TYR A 71 7.62 -10.11 1.41
C TYR A 71 8.83 -10.88 0.90
N ARG A 72 8.76 -12.21 0.87
CA ARG A 72 9.80 -13.13 0.36
C ARG A 72 9.18 -14.22 -0.50
N PRO A 73 9.91 -14.78 -1.47
CA PRO A 73 9.42 -15.93 -2.23
C PRO A 73 9.00 -17.12 -1.35
N SER A 74 9.70 -17.35 -0.23
CA SER A 74 9.32 -18.38 0.76
C SER A 74 7.92 -18.16 1.36
N ASP A 75 7.45 -16.92 1.47
CA ASP A 75 6.10 -16.60 1.94
C ASP A 75 5.04 -17.11 0.95
N VAL A 76 5.30 -16.94 -0.34
CA VAL A 76 4.42 -17.38 -1.43
C VAL A 76 4.40 -18.92 -1.47
N ARG A 77 5.57 -19.54 -1.42
CA ARG A 77 5.69 -21.04 -1.40
C ARG A 77 4.95 -21.65 -0.22
N ALA A 78 5.10 -21.08 0.98
CA ALA A 78 4.44 -21.58 2.18
C ALA A 78 2.91 -21.53 2.07
N LEU A 79 2.35 -20.43 1.58
CA LEU A 79 0.91 -20.29 1.40
C LEU A 79 0.39 -21.23 0.30
N ALA A 80 1.08 -21.31 -0.84
CA ALA A 80 0.72 -22.20 -1.94
C ALA A 80 0.71 -23.68 -1.49
N ALA A 81 1.74 -24.11 -0.74
CA ALA A 81 1.84 -25.46 -0.20
C ALA A 81 0.71 -25.78 0.79
N ALA A 82 0.39 -24.86 1.71
CA ALA A 82 -0.70 -25.01 2.68
C ALA A 82 -2.07 -25.12 1.99
N LEU A 83 -2.28 -24.34 0.95
CA LEU A 83 -3.52 -24.37 0.15
C LEU A 83 -3.60 -25.63 -0.73
N ALA A 84 -2.48 -26.16 -1.21
CA ALA A 84 -2.41 -27.38 -2.04
C ALA A 84 -3.45 -27.39 -3.17
N GLY A 85 -3.54 -26.31 -3.94
CA GLY A 85 -4.48 -26.13 -5.05
C GLY A 85 -5.92 -25.75 -4.66
N ARG A 86 -6.21 -25.60 -3.36
CA ARG A 86 -7.56 -25.25 -2.87
C ARG A 86 -7.81 -23.74 -2.70
N GLY A 87 -6.86 -22.90 -3.08
CA GLY A 87 -6.91 -21.44 -2.89
C GLY A 87 -7.72 -20.68 -3.94
N GLY A 88 -8.14 -21.32 -5.03
CA GLY A 88 -8.82 -20.66 -6.14
C GLY A 88 -7.93 -19.67 -6.87
N HIS A 89 -8.50 -18.55 -7.34
CA HIS A 89 -7.76 -17.48 -7.99
C HIS A 89 -6.89 -16.72 -6.98
N HIS A 90 -5.61 -16.55 -7.27
CA HIS A 90 -4.66 -15.88 -6.36
C HIS A 90 -4.46 -14.42 -6.74
N VAL A 91 -4.62 -13.52 -5.77
CA VAL A 91 -4.32 -12.10 -5.92
C VAL A 91 -3.16 -11.73 -5.00
N GLN A 92 -2.03 -11.39 -5.60
CA GLN A 92 -0.82 -10.97 -4.91
C GLN A 92 -0.79 -9.46 -4.77
N ILE A 93 -0.80 -8.92 -3.55
CA ILE A 93 -0.50 -7.50 -3.34
C ILE A 93 1.01 -7.30 -3.40
N SER A 94 1.44 -6.69 -4.48
CA SER A 94 2.83 -6.32 -4.76
C SER A 94 3.07 -4.83 -4.48
N SER A 95 3.85 -4.16 -5.30
CA SER A 95 4.17 -2.73 -5.23
C SER A 95 4.73 -2.27 -6.57
N ILE A 96 4.57 -0.99 -6.91
CA ILE A 96 5.35 -0.36 -7.98
C ILE A 96 6.87 -0.47 -7.73
N SER A 97 7.30 -0.58 -6.48
CA SER A 97 8.70 -0.79 -6.12
C SER A 97 9.29 -2.10 -6.67
N ALA A 98 8.46 -3.03 -7.19
CA ALA A 98 8.94 -4.23 -7.88
C ALA A 98 9.61 -3.91 -9.23
N TYR A 99 9.44 -2.70 -9.75
CA TYR A 99 10.11 -2.27 -10.97
C TYR A 99 11.55 -1.82 -10.70
N GLU A 100 12.44 -2.24 -11.60
CA GLU A 100 13.72 -1.58 -11.77
C GLU A 100 13.40 -0.22 -12.39
N GLU A 101 13.67 0.81 -11.69
CA GLU A 101 13.22 2.19 -11.85
C GLU A 101 12.84 2.59 -13.30
N PRO A 102 11.57 2.97 -13.59
CA PRO A 102 11.19 3.38 -14.93
C PRO A 102 11.96 4.66 -15.31
N SER A 103 12.45 4.69 -16.54
CA SER A 103 13.21 5.83 -17.06
C SER A 103 12.34 7.03 -17.45
N THR A 104 11.01 6.83 -17.52
CA THR A 104 10.06 7.85 -18.01
C THR A 104 8.75 7.79 -17.25
N ALA A 105 8.11 8.94 -17.06
CA ALA A 105 6.74 9.06 -16.59
C ALA A 105 5.75 8.36 -17.54
N GLY A 106 4.60 7.92 -17.02
CA GLY A 106 3.54 7.25 -17.79
C GLY A 106 3.85 5.79 -18.14
N ALA A 107 4.79 5.16 -17.45
CA ALA A 107 5.10 3.74 -17.69
C ALA A 107 3.90 2.85 -17.32
N THR A 108 3.60 1.88 -18.20
CA THR A 108 2.54 0.88 -18.02
C THR A 108 3.11 -0.43 -17.51
N GLU A 109 2.22 -1.37 -17.14
CA GLU A 109 2.60 -2.73 -16.72
C GLU A 109 3.42 -3.48 -17.79
N ASN A 110 3.26 -3.11 -19.06
CA ASN A 110 3.91 -3.76 -20.20
C ASN A 110 5.19 -3.05 -20.65
N THR A 111 5.39 -1.79 -20.26
CA THR A 111 6.56 -0.98 -20.70
C THR A 111 7.63 -0.86 -19.65
N THR A 112 7.34 -1.30 -18.43
CA THR A 112 8.28 -1.24 -17.31
C THR A 112 8.73 -2.63 -16.91
N ARG A 113 10.03 -2.79 -16.70
CA ARG A 113 10.63 -4.06 -16.32
C ARG A 113 10.76 -4.16 -14.81
N THR A 114 10.28 -5.26 -14.24
CA THR A 114 10.57 -5.62 -12.85
C THR A 114 12.05 -5.94 -12.65
N TYR A 115 12.53 -5.85 -11.42
CA TYR A 115 13.86 -6.35 -11.09
C TYR A 115 14.02 -7.79 -11.60
N PRO A 116 15.21 -8.13 -12.19
CA PRO A 116 15.44 -9.47 -12.68
C PRO A 116 15.34 -10.52 -11.57
N GLU A 117 14.96 -11.74 -11.94
CA GLU A 117 14.99 -12.86 -11.03
C GLU A 117 16.43 -13.10 -10.54
N GLY A 118 16.59 -13.32 -9.22
CA GLY A 118 17.90 -13.50 -8.60
C GLY A 118 18.68 -12.20 -8.34
N SER A 119 18.07 -11.02 -8.54
CA SER A 119 18.69 -9.72 -8.23
C SER A 119 18.90 -9.46 -6.73
N VAL A 120 18.30 -10.28 -5.88
CA VAL A 120 18.40 -10.18 -4.42
C VAL A 120 18.45 -11.57 -3.79
N ASP A 121 19.14 -11.70 -2.66
CA ASP A 121 19.05 -12.88 -1.82
C ASP A 121 17.64 -12.96 -1.21
N GLU A 122 16.95 -14.10 -1.36
CA GLU A 122 15.60 -14.30 -0.84
C GLU A 122 15.50 -14.12 0.68
N ASP A 123 16.59 -14.35 1.41
CA ASP A 123 16.67 -14.23 2.86
C ASP A 123 17.21 -12.87 3.32
N ALA A 124 17.50 -11.96 2.38
CA ALA A 124 17.98 -10.61 2.71
C ALA A 124 17.05 -9.90 3.68
N ALA A 125 17.61 -9.06 4.56
CA ALA A 125 16.81 -8.16 5.41
C ALA A 125 15.98 -7.24 4.53
N ILE A 126 14.73 -6.97 4.93
CA ILE A 126 13.86 -6.04 4.22
C ILE A 126 14.28 -4.61 4.57
N THR A 127 14.84 -3.92 3.60
CA THR A 127 15.29 -2.52 3.68
C THR A 127 14.70 -1.73 2.51
N GLY A 128 14.97 -0.43 2.41
CA GLY A 128 14.59 0.37 1.24
C GLY A 128 15.14 -0.23 -0.06
N ASP A 129 16.39 -0.69 -0.06
CA ASP A 129 17.07 -1.20 -1.25
C ASP A 129 16.64 -2.62 -1.65
N THR A 130 16.27 -3.45 -0.68
CA THR A 130 15.91 -4.85 -0.93
C THR A 130 14.41 -5.08 -1.10
N TYR A 131 13.58 -4.13 -0.65
CA TYR A 131 12.11 -4.27 -0.69
C TYR A 131 11.59 -4.47 -2.12
N GLY A 132 12.00 -3.63 -3.06
CA GLY A 132 11.58 -3.71 -4.45
C GLY A 132 11.98 -5.03 -5.11
N PRO A 133 13.29 -5.40 -5.12
CA PRO A 133 13.76 -6.68 -5.62
C PRO A 133 13.07 -7.90 -4.99
N LEU A 134 12.81 -7.88 -3.67
CA LEU A 134 12.08 -8.95 -2.99
C LEU A 134 10.61 -9.03 -3.43
N LYS A 135 9.94 -7.89 -3.67
CA LYS A 135 8.58 -7.89 -4.22
C LYS A 135 8.55 -8.47 -5.62
N ALA A 136 9.51 -8.13 -6.49
CA ALA A 136 9.64 -8.76 -7.80
C ALA A 136 9.88 -10.27 -7.71
N ALA A 137 10.74 -10.70 -6.80
CA ALA A 137 10.99 -12.12 -6.56
C ALA A 137 9.74 -12.88 -6.07
N CYS A 138 8.88 -12.23 -5.24
CA CYS A 138 7.57 -12.78 -4.87
C CYS A 138 6.63 -12.93 -6.07
N GLU A 139 6.65 -11.99 -7.02
CA GLU A 139 5.83 -12.07 -8.24
C GLU A 139 6.26 -13.24 -9.14
N TYR A 140 7.58 -13.44 -9.33
CA TYR A 140 8.11 -14.60 -10.06
C TYR A 140 7.70 -15.92 -9.39
N GLU A 141 7.79 -15.99 -8.07
CA GLU A 141 7.37 -17.19 -7.35
C GLU A 141 5.85 -17.41 -7.46
N ALA A 142 5.05 -16.36 -7.34
CA ALA A 142 3.59 -16.43 -7.51
C ALA A 142 3.22 -16.92 -8.92
N ALA A 143 3.92 -16.45 -9.95
CA ALA A 143 3.71 -16.91 -11.33
C ALA A 143 4.00 -18.42 -11.47
N ARG A 144 5.03 -18.94 -10.81
CA ARG A 144 5.32 -20.39 -10.80
C ARG A 144 4.26 -21.21 -10.09
N GLN A 145 3.74 -20.70 -8.96
CA GLN A 145 2.78 -21.43 -8.12
C GLN A 145 1.35 -21.41 -8.66
N PHE A 146 0.93 -20.31 -9.28
CA PHE A 146 -0.48 -20.08 -9.60
C PHE A 146 -0.76 -19.97 -11.11
N GLY A 147 0.27 -19.78 -11.95
CA GLY A 147 0.12 -19.73 -13.42
C GLY A 147 -0.95 -18.72 -13.88
N ASP A 148 -1.87 -19.18 -14.71
CA ASP A 148 -2.96 -18.35 -15.27
C ASP A 148 -4.01 -17.90 -14.24
N SER A 149 -3.97 -18.48 -13.02
CA SER A 149 -4.88 -18.11 -11.92
C SER A 149 -4.27 -17.05 -11.01
N LEU A 150 -3.44 -16.17 -11.55
CA LEU A 150 -2.73 -15.13 -10.81
C LEU A 150 -3.12 -13.72 -11.26
N SER A 151 -3.36 -12.87 -10.28
CA SER A 151 -3.37 -11.40 -10.44
C SER A 151 -2.31 -10.77 -9.55
N ILE A 152 -1.61 -9.78 -10.08
CA ILE A 152 -0.63 -8.98 -9.35
C ILE A 152 -1.15 -7.55 -9.26
N VAL A 153 -1.40 -7.06 -8.07
CA VAL A 153 -1.81 -5.67 -7.84
C VAL A 153 -0.60 -4.90 -7.33
N ARG A 154 -0.18 -3.88 -8.07
CA ARG A 154 0.99 -3.03 -7.77
C ARG A 154 0.54 -1.64 -7.37
N PRO A 155 0.25 -1.40 -6.09
CA PRO A 155 -0.07 -0.06 -5.62
C PRO A 155 1.18 0.83 -5.60
N THR A 156 0.94 2.13 -5.78
CA THR A 156 1.85 3.22 -5.42
C THR A 156 1.82 3.47 -3.91
N TYR A 157 2.11 4.69 -3.43
CA TYR A 157 1.93 5.01 -2.02
C TYR A 157 0.48 4.79 -1.60
N VAL A 158 0.26 3.83 -0.70
CA VAL A 158 -1.07 3.64 -0.12
C VAL A 158 -1.25 4.62 1.03
N ILE A 159 -2.35 5.39 1.00
CA ILE A 159 -2.69 6.39 2.02
C ILE A 159 -4.01 6.04 2.71
N GLY A 160 -4.30 6.71 3.82
CA GLY A 160 -5.59 6.62 4.51
C GLY A 160 -5.47 6.27 5.99
N ALA A 161 -6.61 6.05 6.60
CA ALA A 161 -6.71 5.61 8.00
C ALA A 161 -6.03 4.25 8.21
N HIS A 162 -5.50 4.02 9.41
CA HIS A 162 -4.77 2.81 9.79
C HIS A 162 -3.40 2.61 9.11
N ASP A 163 -2.87 3.61 8.38
CA ASP A 163 -1.51 3.58 7.84
C ASP A 163 -0.48 3.56 8.97
N LYS A 164 0.15 2.40 9.17
CA LYS A 164 1.19 2.21 10.19
C LYS A 164 2.52 2.86 9.84
N THR A 165 2.73 3.22 8.58
CA THR A 165 3.93 3.97 8.18
C THR A 165 3.86 5.41 8.64
N LEU A 166 2.67 5.90 8.92
CA LEU A 166 2.35 7.25 9.36
C LEU A 166 2.81 8.36 8.39
N ARG A 167 3.11 8.03 7.14
CA ARG A 167 3.63 8.99 6.17
C ARG A 167 2.60 10.06 5.81
N PHE A 168 1.43 9.64 5.33
CA PHE A 168 0.33 10.56 5.03
C PHE A 168 -0.33 11.11 6.30
N PRO A 169 -0.58 10.31 7.35
CA PRO A 169 -1.09 10.79 8.63
C PRO A 169 -0.24 11.89 9.26
N TYR A 170 1.09 11.87 9.07
CA TYR A 170 1.96 12.94 9.55
C TYR A 170 1.58 14.30 8.94
N TRP A 171 1.45 14.39 7.63
CA TRP A 171 1.11 15.65 6.96
C TRP A 171 -0.26 16.16 7.39
N VAL A 172 -1.25 15.27 7.46
CA VAL A 172 -2.61 15.61 7.93
C VAL A 172 -2.57 16.16 9.37
N ALA A 173 -1.89 15.46 10.27
CA ALA A 173 -1.78 15.87 11.67
C ALA A 173 -0.95 17.16 11.84
N ARG A 174 0.18 17.27 11.11
CA ARG A 174 1.06 18.44 11.21
C ARG A 174 0.36 19.71 10.74
N ILE A 175 -0.30 19.64 9.60
CA ILE A 175 -1.02 20.78 9.03
C ILE A 175 -2.25 21.14 9.90
N ALA A 176 -2.94 20.14 10.47
CA ALA A 176 -4.07 20.38 11.37
C ALA A 176 -3.68 21.21 12.60
N ARG A 177 -2.45 21.09 13.10
CA ARG A 177 -1.94 21.94 14.21
C ARG A 177 -1.80 23.40 13.82
N GLY A 178 -1.66 23.72 12.53
CA GLY A 178 -1.54 25.08 12.02
C GLY A 178 -0.15 25.70 12.21
N GLY A 179 -0.10 27.03 12.08
CA GLY A 179 1.14 27.80 12.07
C GLY A 179 1.99 27.57 10.83
N ARG A 180 3.27 27.88 10.91
CA ARG A 180 4.24 27.65 9.85
C ARG A 180 4.63 26.17 9.80
N VAL A 181 4.53 25.56 8.63
CA VAL A 181 4.81 24.12 8.37
C VAL A 181 5.97 24.05 7.41
N ALA A 182 7.08 23.45 7.83
CA ALA A 182 8.23 23.25 6.95
C ALA A 182 7.92 22.20 5.86
N VAL A 183 8.14 22.56 4.60
CA VAL A 183 7.97 21.67 3.44
C VAL A 183 9.22 21.67 2.59
N PRO A 184 9.65 20.49 2.09
CA PRO A 184 10.90 20.39 1.30
C PRO A 184 10.76 21.01 -0.08
N THR A 185 11.84 21.55 -0.63
CA THR A 185 11.90 22.05 -2.01
C THR A 185 12.67 21.10 -2.93
N PRO A 186 12.25 21.00 -4.22
CA PRO A 186 11.07 21.63 -4.85
C PRO A 186 9.76 20.94 -4.48
N THR A 187 8.69 21.70 -4.33
CA THR A 187 7.34 21.18 -4.09
C THR A 187 6.64 20.72 -5.38
N SER A 188 7.26 20.95 -6.54
CA SER A 188 6.73 20.56 -7.86
C SER A 188 6.95 19.09 -8.23
N VAL A 189 7.72 18.33 -7.45
CA VAL A 189 7.93 16.89 -7.70
C VAL A 189 6.62 16.13 -7.64
N ALA A 190 6.49 15.14 -8.52
CA ALA A 190 5.27 14.33 -8.58
C ALA A 190 5.09 13.48 -7.31
N LEU A 191 3.86 13.36 -6.88
CA LEU A 191 3.38 12.42 -5.90
C LEU A 191 2.17 11.67 -6.46
N GLN A 192 2.18 10.36 -6.35
CA GLN A 192 1.10 9.48 -6.76
C GLN A 192 0.71 8.58 -5.58
N TRP A 193 -0.59 8.39 -5.37
CA TRP A 193 -1.11 7.60 -4.25
C TRP A 193 -2.32 6.77 -4.67
N ILE A 194 -2.73 5.89 -3.77
CA ILE A 194 -4.02 5.21 -3.78
C ILE A 194 -4.58 5.16 -2.35
N ASP A 195 -5.87 5.46 -2.16
CA ASP A 195 -6.51 5.22 -0.87
C ASP A 195 -6.64 3.72 -0.61
N ALA A 196 -6.39 3.29 0.61
CA ALA A 196 -6.45 1.88 1.00
C ALA A 196 -7.82 1.24 0.70
N ARG A 197 -8.91 2.00 0.69
CA ARG A 197 -10.26 1.54 0.38
C ARG A 197 -10.45 1.33 -1.13
N ASP A 198 -9.92 2.23 -1.97
CA ASP A 198 -9.99 2.10 -3.43
C ASP A 198 -9.16 0.91 -3.91
N LEU A 199 -7.95 0.77 -3.34
CA LEU A 199 -7.11 -0.40 -3.54
C LEU A 199 -7.86 -1.68 -3.13
N ALA A 200 -8.55 -1.65 -2.00
CA ALA A 200 -9.30 -2.80 -1.48
C ALA A 200 -10.47 -3.18 -2.38
N ASP A 201 -11.28 -2.21 -2.78
CA ASP A 201 -12.45 -2.45 -3.63
C ASP A 201 -12.03 -3.00 -5.00
N PHE A 202 -10.98 -2.46 -5.59
CA PHE A 202 -10.43 -2.99 -6.83
C PHE A 202 -9.87 -4.40 -6.65
N THR A 203 -9.10 -4.65 -5.59
CA THR A 203 -8.52 -5.97 -5.29
C THR A 203 -9.61 -7.04 -5.13
N VAL A 204 -10.70 -6.73 -4.42
CA VAL A 204 -11.84 -7.65 -4.25
C VAL A 204 -12.54 -7.89 -5.59
N SER A 205 -12.72 -6.85 -6.41
CA SER A 205 -13.27 -6.98 -7.78
C SER A 205 -12.40 -7.87 -8.66
N VAL A 206 -11.08 -7.69 -8.63
CA VAL A 206 -10.10 -8.52 -9.35
C VAL A 206 -10.24 -10.00 -8.95
N ALA A 207 -10.31 -10.26 -7.64
CA ALA A 207 -10.50 -11.62 -7.11
C ALA A 207 -11.84 -12.23 -7.55
N GLN A 208 -12.93 -11.46 -7.46
CA GLN A 208 -14.28 -11.91 -7.81
C GLN A 208 -14.42 -12.22 -9.31
N ARG A 209 -13.83 -11.38 -10.15
CA ARG A 209 -13.87 -11.50 -11.61
C ARG A 209 -12.75 -12.39 -12.16
N ARG A 210 -11.80 -12.80 -11.33
CA ARG A 210 -10.63 -13.62 -11.71
C ARG A 210 -9.83 -12.97 -12.84
N LEU A 211 -9.58 -11.67 -12.73
CA LEU A 211 -8.83 -10.90 -13.73
C LEU A 211 -7.35 -11.22 -13.62
N SER A 212 -6.84 -12.09 -14.47
CA SER A 212 -5.40 -12.40 -14.51
C SER A 212 -4.59 -11.24 -15.07
N GLY A 213 -3.31 -11.13 -14.65
CA GLY A 213 -2.40 -10.10 -15.11
C GLY A 213 -1.89 -9.20 -13.99
N ALA A 214 -1.20 -8.14 -14.37
CA ALA A 214 -0.67 -7.13 -13.45
C ALA A 214 -1.46 -5.82 -13.59
N TRP A 215 -1.62 -5.09 -12.50
CA TRP A 215 -2.45 -3.90 -12.41
C TRP A 215 -1.78 -2.82 -11.58
N HIS A 216 -1.49 -1.66 -12.18
CA HIS A 216 -1.13 -0.47 -11.41
C HIS A 216 -2.37 0.11 -10.74
N THR A 217 -2.27 0.38 -9.44
CA THR A 217 -3.35 1.02 -8.70
C THR A 217 -2.85 2.33 -8.12
N ALA A 218 -3.18 3.42 -8.81
CA ALA A 218 -2.71 4.75 -8.48
C ALA A 218 -3.72 5.83 -8.93
N SER A 219 -3.67 6.99 -8.25
CA SER A 219 -4.31 8.23 -8.71
C SER A 219 -3.62 8.77 -9.96
N ALA A 220 -4.17 9.81 -10.58
CA ALA A 220 -3.36 10.71 -11.39
C ALA A 220 -2.28 11.35 -10.50
N PRO A 221 -1.04 11.55 -11.02
CA PRO A 221 -0.01 12.25 -10.26
C PRO A 221 -0.37 13.72 -10.07
N LEU A 222 -0.07 14.27 -8.87
CA LEU A 222 -0.10 15.70 -8.60
C LEU A 222 1.26 16.16 -8.10
N ALA A 223 1.52 17.48 -8.18
CA ALA A 223 2.68 18.02 -7.50
C ALA A 223 2.54 17.84 -5.96
N PHE A 224 3.64 17.53 -5.29
CA PHE A 224 3.65 17.34 -3.83
C PHE A 224 3.05 18.55 -3.10
N GLY A 225 3.37 19.78 -3.55
CA GLY A 225 2.81 21.02 -3.01
C GLY A 225 1.30 21.16 -3.21
N GLU A 226 0.75 20.63 -4.31
CA GLU A 226 -0.70 20.61 -4.53
C GLU A 226 -1.40 19.70 -3.53
N VAL A 227 -0.82 18.53 -3.26
CA VAL A 227 -1.33 17.60 -2.25
C VAL A 227 -1.32 18.25 -0.85
N LEU A 228 -0.22 18.92 -0.47
CA LEU A 228 -0.14 19.63 0.81
C LEU A 228 -1.13 20.80 0.88
N SER A 229 -1.31 21.54 -0.23
CA SER A 229 -2.27 22.63 -0.32
C SER A 229 -3.72 22.14 -0.14
N GLU A 230 -4.03 20.96 -0.69
CA GLU A 230 -5.33 20.33 -0.47
C GLU A 230 -5.52 19.92 0.99
N ILE A 231 -4.48 19.40 1.66
CA ILE A 231 -4.53 19.12 3.09
C ILE A 231 -4.80 20.42 3.88
N VAL A 232 -4.08 21.51 3.58
CA VAL A 232 -4.34 22.83 4.21
C VAL A 232 -5.80 23.24 4.05
N ARG A 233 -6.32 23.19 2.82
CA ARG A 233 -7.71 23.55 2.51
C ARG A 233 -8.73 22.76 3.33
N VAL A 234 -8.49 21.48 3.54
CA VAL A 234 -9.45 20.57 4.20
C VAL A 234 -9.35 20.64 5.72
N VAL A 235 -8.13 20.65 6.29
CA VAL A 235 -7.97 20.45 7.74
C VAL A 235 -7.69 21.73 8.50
N ASN A 236 -6.98 22.69 7.90
CA ASN A 236 -6.69 23.97 8.57
C ASN A 236 -6.25 25.06 7.56
N PRO A 237 -7.19 25.86 7.02
CA PRO A 237 -6.89 26.91 6.05
C PRO A 237 -5.97 28.03 6.57
N SER A 238 -5.69 28.08 7.87
CA SER A 238 -4.76 29.06 8.45
C SER A 238 -3.31 28.59 8.55
N ALA A 239 -3.02 27.31 8.19
CA ALA A 239 -1.67 26.79 8.14
C ALA A 239 -0.89 27.40 6.97
N GLU A 240 0.37 27.76 7.21
CA GLU A 240 1.27 28.35 6.22
C GLU A 240 2.35 27.35 5.82
N LEU A 241 2.37 26.91 4.57
CA LEU A 241 3.43 26.07 4.04
C LEU A 241 4.67 26.92 3.77
N VAL A 242 5.79 26.59 4.39
CA VAL A 242 7.06 27.31 4.25
C VAL A 242 8.09 26.40 3.62
N GLU A 243 8.52 26.72 2.43
CA GLU A 243 9.54 25.98 1.72
C GLU A 243 10.90 26.07 2.43
N VAL A 244 11.53 24.92 2.64
CA VAL A 244 12.83 24.81 3.33
C VAL A 244 13.80 23.96 2.52
N ASP A 245 15.09 24.19 2.72
CA ASP A 245 16.15 23.37 2.15
C ASP A 245 16.20 22.00 2.86
N ALA A 246 15.78 20.96 2.14
CA ALA A 246 15.74 19.60 2.66
C ALA A 246 17.14 19.02 2.96
N THR A 247 18.22 19.59 2.44
CA THR A 247 19.59 19.12 2.72
C THR A 247 20.03 19.41 4.15
N ARG A 248 19.30 20.26 4.88
CA ARG A 248 19.56 20.58 6.29
C ARG A 248 19.12 19.49 7.26
N VAL A 249 18.43 18.45 6.81
CA VAL A 249 17.97 17.29 7.59
C VAL A 249 18.34 15.99 6.87
N PRO A 250 18.38 14.84 7.60
CA PRO A 250 18.66 13.56 6.98
C PRO A 250 17.68 13.24 5.83
N GLU A 251 18.16 12.53 4.82
CA GLU A 251 17.32 12.00 3.75
C GLU A 251 16.16 11.16 4.32
N GLY A 252 14.99 11.25 3.68
CA GLY A 252 13.79 10.54 4.14
C GLY A 252 13.06 11.19 5.30
N THR A 253 13.52 12.33 5.85
CA THR A 253 12.84 13.06 6.94
C THR A 253 11.47 13.59 6.51
N PHE A 254 11.29 13.96 5.24
CA PHE A 254 10.01 14.41 4.71
C PHE A 254 9.28 13.24 4.04
N PRO A 255 8.26 12.65 4.69
CA PRO A 255 7.57 11.49 4.13
C PRO A 255 6.81 11.85 2.86
N LEU A 256 6.72 10.90 1.92
CA LEU A 256 6.07 11.02 0.60
C LEU A 256 6.75 11.99 -0.38
N TRP A 257 7.77 12.71 0.01
CA TRP A 257 8.56 13.52 -0.90
C TRP A 257 9.69 12.68 -1.53
N ALA A 258 9.73 12.66 -2.86
CA ALA A 258 10.64 11.79 -3.62
C ALA A 258 12.05 12.37 -3.81
N GLY A 259 12.40 13.42 -3.07
CA GLY A 259 13.67 14.14 -3.29
C GLY A 259 13.56 15.21 -4.38
N PRO A 260 14.62 16.02 -4.58
CA PRO A 260 14.59 17.17 -5.48
C PRO A 260 14.46 16.80 -6.97
N GLU A 261 14.94 15.61 -7.34
CA GLU A 261 14.86 15.13 -8.73
C GLU A 261 13.50 14.47 -9.05
N GLY A 262 12.67 14.20 -8.00
CA GLY A 262 11.47 13.41 -8.15
C GLY A 262 11.78 11.94 -8.48
N SER A 263 10.76 11.19 -8.88
CA SER A 263 10.96 9.83 -9.40
C SER A 263 9.86 9.44 -10.39
N PRO A 264 10.19 8.99 -11.60
CA PRO A 264 9.21 8.53 -12.60
C PRO A 264 8.31 7.40 -12.10
N ILE A 265 8.73 6.65 -11.08
CA ILE A 265 7.90 5.60 -10.46
C ILE A 265 6.64 6.16 -9.77
N LEU A 266 6.60 7.46 -9.50
CA LEU A 266 5.43 8.14 -8.94
C LEU A 266 4.54 8.80 -10.01
N GLU A 267 4.73 8.38 -11.27
CA GLU A 267 3.94 8.84 -12.42
C GLU A 267 3.56 7.65 -13.31
N MET A 268 3.19 6.51 -12.70
CA MET A 268 2.80 5.29 -13.43
C MET A 268 1.41 5.45 -14.07
N ASP A 269 1.23 4.85 -15.24
CA ASP A 269 -0.07 4.78 -15.91
C ASP A 269 -0.94 3.68 -15.29
N SER A 270 -2.13 4.04 -14.80
CA SER A 270 -3.12 3.14 -14.22
C SER A 270 -4.33 2.92 -15.15
N SER A 271 -4.24 3.31 -16.42
CA SER A 271 -5.37 3.28 -17.34
C SER A 271 -5.97 1.87 -17.50
N ALA A 272 -5.15 0.82 -17.43
CA ALA A 272 -5.63 -0.57 -17.48
C ALA A 272 -6.54 -0.89 -16.28
N ALA A 273 -6.12 -0.54 -15.06
CA ALA A 273 -6.93 -0.75 -13.87
C ALA A 273 -8.20 0.13 -13.86
N LEU A 274 -8.11 1.38 -14.33
CA LEU A 274 -9.26 2.28 -14.48
C LEU A 274 -10.29 1.69 -15.48
N ALA A 275 -9.84 1.15 -16.60
CA ALA A 275 -10.70 0.48 -17.57
C ALA A 275 -11.41 -0.76 -17.00
N GLU A 276 -10.77 -1.44 -16.03
CA GLU A 276 -11.32 -2.60 -15.33
C GLU A 276 -12.07 -2.21 -14.03
N GLY A 277 -12.33 -0.92 -13.83
CA GLY A 277 -13.21 -0.43 -12.77
C GLY A 277 -12.50 0.01 -11.48
N LEU A 278 -11.20 0.28 -11.52
CA LEU A 278 -10.57 1.04 -10.42
C LEU A 278 -11.24 2.40 -10.32
N VAL A 279 -11.73 2.73 -9.14
CA VAL A 279 -12.26 4.04 -8.81
C VAL A 279 -11.27 4.71 -7.86
N VAL A 280 -10.88 5.94 -8.16
CA VAL A 280 -10.02 6.74 -7.28
C VAL A 280 -10.87 7.85 -6.69
N ARG A 281 -11.00 7.85 -5.36
CA ARG A 281 -11.78 8.85 -4.62
C ARG A 281 -11.09 10.21 -4.63
N GLU A 282 -11.85 11.24 -4.33
CA GLU A 282 -11.31 12.57 -4.11
C GLU A 282 -10.31 12.57 -2.94
N LEU A 283 -9.17 13.23 -3.12
CA LEU A 283 -8.13 13.34 -2.08
C LEU A 283 -8.69 13.90 -0.78
N SER A 284 -9.64 14.83 -0.87
CA SER A 284 -10.31 15.44 0.30
C SER A 284 -11.01 14.42 1.19
N ASP A 285 -11.52 13.31 0.64
CA ASP A 285 -12.17 12.26 1.42
C ASP A 285 -11.14 11.43 2.18
N SER A 286 -10.01 11.10 1.54
CA SER A 286 -8.87 10.43 2.21
C SER A 286 -8.30 11.30 3.34
N ILE A 287 -8.22 12.62 3.14
CA ILE A 287 -7.75 13.57 4.15
C ILE A 287 -8.69 13.58 5.37
N ARG A 288 -10.00 13.71 5.17
CA ARG A 288 -10.99 13.76 6.26
C ARG A 288 -10.99 12.48 7.10
N ASP A 289 -10.96 11.34 6.45
CA ASP A 289 -10.97 10.05 7.13
C ASP A 289 -9.66 9.80 7.89
N THR A 290 -8.52 10.19 7.29
CA THR A 290 -7.23 10.12 7.97
C THR A 290 -7.19 11.05 9.17
N GLN A 291 -7.71 12.28 9.06
CA GLN A 291 -7.81 13.23 10.17
C GLN A 291 -8.65 12.65 11.31
N THR A 292 -9.82 12.12 10.99
CA THR A 292 -10.72 11.50 11.98
C THR A 292 -10.03 10.35 12.70
N TRP A 293 -9.34 9.49 11.96
CA TRP A 293 -8.61 8.38 12.53
C TRP A 293 -7.45 8.85 13.43
N VAL A 294 -6.65 9.84 12.98
CA VAL A 294 -5.53 10.38 13.77
C VAL A 294 -6.02 11.01 15.07
N GLN A 295 -7.11 11.78 15.03
CA GLN A 295 -7.67 12.42 16.22
C GLN A 295 -8.18 11.42 17.27
N ALA A 296 -8.54 10.21 16.86
CA ALA A 296 -8.96 9.14 17.76
C ALA A 296 -7.78 8.37 18.39
N GLN A 297 -6.53 8.64 17.99
CA GLN A 297 -5.35 7.95 18.54
C GLN A 297 -4.83 8.64 19.80
N PRO A 298 -4.26 7.87 20.76
CA PRO A 298 -3.63 8.45 21.96
C PRO A 298 -2.21 9.00 21.69
N TRP A 299 -1.75 8.97 20.44
CA TRP A 299 -0.44 9.42 19.97
C TRP A 299 -0.59 10.29 18.71
N ALA A 300 0.41 11.11 18.42
CA ALA A 300 0.48 11.91 17.21
C ALA A 300 1.52 11.33 16.23
N PRO A 301 1.24 11.28 14.92
CA PRO A 301 2.25 10.94 13.92
C PRO A 301 3.40 11.96 13.95
N HIS A 302 4.63 11.48 13.90
CA HIS A 302 5.80 12.34 13.79
C HIS A 302 6.83 11.72 12.84
N TRP A 303 7.42 12.56 12.02
CA TRP A 303 8.54 12.26 11.14
C TRP A 303 9.64 13.29 11.35
N LEU A 304 9.35 14.55 11.12
CA LEU A 304 10.21 15.66 11.48
C LEU A 304 9.93 16.05 12.93
N SER A 305 10.97 16.13 13.78
CA SER A 305 10.80 16.56 15.16
C SER A 305 10.43 18.05 15.24
N GLU A 306 9.75 18.45 16.31
CA GLU A 306 9.39 19.87 16.50
C GLU A 306 10.62 20.78 16.60
N SER A 307 11.71 20.28 17.20
CA SER A 307 12.98 21.01 17.29
C SER A 307 13.65 21.18 15.92
N ASP A 308 13.66 20.13 15.09
CA ASP A 308 14.26 20.19 13.75
C ASP A 308 13.42 21.08 12.84
N GLU A 309 12.09 20.97 12.94
CA GLU A 309 11.20 21.85 12.19
C GLU A 309 11.39 23.33 12.56
N ALA A 310 11.49 23.64 13.85
CA ALA A 310 11.75 25.00 14.31
C ALA A 310 13.09 25.54 13.79
N ALA A 311 14.13 24.69 13.77
CA ALA A 311 15.43 25.04 13.21
C ALA A 311 15.40 25.27 11.70
N LEU A 312 14.55 24.56 10.96
CA LEU A 312 14.36 24.77 9.53
C LEU A 312 13.61 26.06 9.23
N LEU A 313 12.68 26.45 10.10
CA LEU A 313 11.82 27.63 9.94
C LEU A 313 12.45 28.92 10.48
N ALA A 314 13.58 28.84 11.17
CA ALA A 314 14.33 29.98 11.66
C ALA A 314 15.09 30.69 10.54
#